data_6864cfcc3e38926c07b71dad3d4f7512
#
_entry.id   6864cfcc3e38926c07b71dad3d4f7512
#
_cell.length_a   1.000
_cell.length_b   1.000
_cell.length_c   1.000
_cell.angle_alpha   90.00
_cell.angle_beta   90.00
_cell.angle_gamma   90.00
#
_symmetry.space_group_name_H-M   'P 1'
#
loop_
_entity.id
_entity.type
_entity.pdbx_description
1 polymer ?
#
loop_
_entity_poly.entity_id
_entity_poly.type
_entity_poly.pdbx_seq_one_letter_code
_entity_poly.pdbx_strand_id
1 'polypeptide(L)'
;MVLKIYITDLPDEQRWSLQGQLVGHWAAELRLTWREERHEGDSRRCIVELIDVTFIDQTGEAVLAEIMSQGAELVASDVYTKYLLRNLRSESKRTRMKRRQDGGGNHG
;
A
#
# COMPACT_ATOMS: atom_id res chain seq x y z
N MET A 1 13.17 -0.18 17.34
CA MET A 1 12.22 0.66 16.58
C MET A 1 11.02 -0.16 16.20
N VAL A 2 9.87 0.42 16.29
CA VAL A 2 8.61 -0.31 16.10
C VAL A 2 7.74 0.46 15.11
N LEU A 3 6.87 -0.27 14.43
CA LEU A 3 5.85 0.34 13.58
C LEU A 3 4.55 0.40 14.38
N LYS A 4 3.95 1.57 14.46
CA LYS A 4 2.65 1.75 15.10
C LYS A 4 1.59 1.95 14.03
N ILE A 5 0.48 1.26 14.18
CA ILE A 5 -0.62 1.30 13.22
C ILE A 5 -1.87 1.78 13.95
N TYR A 6 -2.44 2.88 13.49
CA TYR A 6 -3.69 3.42 14.05
C TYR A 6 -4.76 3.34 12.98
N ILE A 7 -5.92 2.81 13.32
CA ILE A 7 -7.02 2.66 12.38
C ILE A 7 -8.23 3.42 12.91
N THR A 8 -8.77 4.30 12.07
CA THR A 8 -9.97 5.06 12.39
C THR A 8 -11.07 4.64 11.42
N ASP A 9 -12.16 4.12 11.96
CA ASP A 9 -13.29 3.68 11.15
C ASP A 9 -14.36 4.75 11.11
N LEU A 10 -14.67 5.22 9.90
CA LEU A 10 -15.72 6.18 9.62
C LEU A 10 -16.75 5.51 8.71
N PRO A 11 -17.97 6.05 8.62
CA PRO A 11 -19.01 5.39 7.82
C PRO A 11 -18.64 5.16 6.36
N ASP A 12 -17.93 6.11 5.75
CA ASP A 12 -17.61 6.04 4.31
C ASP A 12 -16.11 5.96 4.04
N GLU A 13 -15.29 5.88 5.08
CA GLU A 13 -13.85 5.77 4.87
C GLU A 13 -13.18 5.09 6.07
N GLN A 14 -12.08 4.41 5.80
CA GLN A 14 -11.23 3.86 6.84
C GLN A 14 -9.86 4.52 6.68
N ARG A 15 -9.35 5.07 7.75
CA ARG A 15 -8.10 5.82 7.72
C ARG A 15 -7.06 5.10 8.56
N TRP A 16 -5.94 4.78 7.93
CA TRP A 16 -4.81 4.12 8.56
C TRP A 16 -3.69 5.13 8.73
N SER A 17 -3.13 5.23 9.91
CA SER A 17 -2.00 6.10 10.17
C SER A 17 -0.84 5.26 10.65
N LEU A 18 0.26 5.29 9.93
CA LEU A 18 1.45 4.49 10.24
C LEU A 18 2.55 5.40 10.77
N GLN A 19 3.23 4.95 11.83
CA GLN A 19 4.32 5.68 12.45
C GLN A 19 5.48 4.75 12.71
N GLY A 20 6.69 5.17 12.32
CA GLY A 20 7.90 4.43 12.60
C GLY A 20 8.57 3.89 11.34
N GLN A 21 9.05 2.65 11.41
CA GLN A 21 9.80 2.06 10.31
C GLN A 21 9.03 0.90 9.69
N LEU A 22 8.82 1.00 8.39
CA LEU A 22 8.11 -0.02 7.63
C LEU A 22 9.14 -0.96 7.01
N VAL A 23 9.70 -1.82 7.85
CA VAL A 23 10.80 -2.70 7.47
C VAL A 23 10.57 -4.13 7.95
N GLY A 24 11.04 -5.10 7.18
CA GLY A 24 11.11 -6.51 7.54
C GLY A 24 9.88 -7.04 8.27
N HIS A 25 10.11 -7.47 9.51
CA HIS A 25 9.08 -8.02 10.37
C HIS A 25 7.89 -7.07 10.55
N TRP A 26 8.14 -5.77 10.67
CA TRP A 26 7.07 -4.80 10.86
C TRP A 26 6.22 -4.63 9.59
N ALA A 27 6.85 -4.74 8.43
CA ALA A 27 6.10 -4.71 7.17
C ALA A 27 5.20 -5.94 7.06
N ALA A 28 5.68 -7.10 7.51
CA ALA A 28 4.87 -8.32 7.54
C ALA A 28 3.67 -8.16 8.47
N GLU A 29 3.88 -7.50 9.63
CA GLU A 29 2.79 -7.22 10.56
C GLU A 29 1.73 -6.33 9.93
N LEU A 30 2.15 -5.33 9.16
CA LEU A 30 1.20 -4.47 8.47
C LEU A 30 0.37 -5.28 7.48
N ARG A 31 1.01 -6.20 6.75
CA ARG A 31 0.29 -7.05 5.80
C ARG A 31 -0.78 -7.88 6.49
N LEU A 32 -0.43 -8.48 7.63
CA LEU A 32 -1.38 -9.30 8.38
C LEU A 32 -2.54 -8.46 8.90
N THR A 33 -2.23 -7.30 9.48
CA THR A 33 -3.25 -6.40 9.99
C THR A 33 -4.19 -5.95 8.88
N TRP A 34 -3.61 -5.64 7.71
CA TRP A 34 -4.39 -5.23 6.56
C TRP A 34 -5.37 -6.32 6.15
N ARG A 35 -4.91 -7.56 6.08
CA ARG A 35 -5.77 -8.68 5.68
C ARG A 35 -6.85 -8.97 6.70
N GLU A 36 -6.58 -8.73 7.98
CA GLU A 36 -7.56 -8.94 9.03
C GLU A 36 -8.62 -7.84 9.08
N GLU A 37 -8.20 -6.60 8.84
CA GLU A 37 -9.10 -5.45 8.99
C GLU A 37 -9.89 -5.12 7.74
N ARG A 38 -9.40 -5.51 6.57
CA ARG A 38 -10.11 -5.24 5.32
C ARG A 38 -10.84 -6.49 4.89
N HIS A 39 -12.13 -6.35 4.70
CA HIS A 39 -12.98 -7.47 4.29
C HIS A 39 -13.37 -7.34 2.85
N GLU A 40 -13.54 -8.48 2.19
CA GLU A 40 -14.07 -8.52 0.85
C GLU A 40 -15.45 -7.87 0.85
N GLY A 41 -15.68 -6.96 -0.07
CA GLY A 41 -16.92 -6.22 -0.11
C GLY A 41 -16.96 -4.94 0.69
N ASP A 42 -15.87 -4.60 1.38
CA ASP A 42 -15.79 -3.32 2.09
C ASP A 42 -15.67 -2.21 1.06
N SER A 43 -16.72 -1.39 0.93
CA SER A 43 -16.78 -0.36 -0.09
C SER A 43 -16.25 0.99 0.37
N ARG A 44 -15.82 1.10 1.63
CA ARG A 44 -15.29 2.36 2.15
C ARG A 44 -13.97 2.70 1.48
N ARG A 45 -13.73 4.00 1.29
CA ARG A 45 -12.42 4.47 0.87
C ARG A 45 -11.42 4.08 1.94
N CYS A 46 -10.25 3.66 1.53
CA CYS A 46 -9.18 3.35 2.45
C CYS A 46 -8.02 4.30 2.21
N ILE A 47 -7.66 5.08 3.22
CA ILE A 47 -6.58 6.04 3.14
C ILE A 47 -5.49 5.61 4.11
N VAL A 48 -4.27 5.47 3.61
CA VAL A 48 -3.12 5.07 4.42
C VAL A 48 -2.14 6.22 4.46
N GLU A 49 -1.95 6.79 5.65
CA GLU A 49 -1.10 7.95 5.85
C GLU A 49 0.29 7.50 6.29
N LEU A 50 1.30 7.89 5.51
CA LEU A 50 2.70 7.54 5.75
C LEU A 50 3.51 8.73 6.26
N ILE A 51 2.83 9.78 6.74
CA ILE A 51 3.47 11.04 7.11
C ILE A 51 4.54 10.85 8.18
N ASP A 52 4.30 9.95 9.13
CA ASP A 52 5.23 9.69 10.22
C ASP A 52 6.08 8.43 10.02
N VAL A 53 6.12 7.90 8.81
CA VAL A 53 6.99 6.77 8.48
C VAL A 53 8.37 7.32 8.13
N THR A 54 9.38 6.82 8.83
CA THR A 54 10.75 7.35 8.69
C THR A 54 11.64 6.53 7.78
N PHE A 55 11.29 5.28 7.51
CA PHE A 55 12.11 4.42 6.65
C PHE A 55 11.25 3.29 6.10
N ILE A 56 11.49 2.94 4.83
CA ILE A 56 10.78 1.86 4.14
C ILE A 56 11.81 1.03 3.40
N ASP A 57 11.89 -0.27 3.70
CA ASP A 57 12.78 -1.17 2.98
C ASP A 57 12.03 -1.88 1.85
N GLN A 58 12.70 -2.82 1.18
CA GLN A 58 12.08 -3.54 0.07
C GLN A 58 10.84 -4.31 0.49
N THR A 59 10.86 -4.89 1.68
CA THR A 59 9.69 -5.62 2.19
C THR A 59 8.54 -4.64 2.40
N GLY A 60 8.83 -3.47 2.94
CA GLY A 60 7.83 -2.41 3.12
C GLY A 60 7.26 -1.96 1.80
N GLU A 61 8.12 -1.78 0.79
CA GLU A 61 7.66 -1.39 -0.54
C GLU A 61 6.71 -2.43 -1.12
N ALA A 62 7.03 -3.71 -0.94
CA ALA A 62 6.18 -4.79 -1.45
C ALA A 62 4.81 -4.79 -0.80
N VAL A 63 4.77 -4.54 0.51
CA VAL A 63 3.50 -4.48 1.23
C VAL A 63 2.68 -3.28 0.77
N LEU A 64 3.32 -2.12 0.60
CA LEU A 64 2.62 -0.93 0.11
C LEU A 64 2.08 -1.15 -1.30
N ALA A 65 2.82 -1.83 -2.15
CA ALA A 65 2.36 -2.14 -3.50
C ALA A 65 1.13 -3.05 -3.46
N GLU A 66 1.13 -4.03 -2.59
CA GLU A 66 -0.02 -4.92 -2.42
C GLU A 66 -1.24 -4.14 -1.95
N ILE A 67 -1.09 -3.30 -0.94
CA ILE A 67 -2.16 -2.49 -0.40
C ILE A 67 -2.71 -1.55 -1.47
N MET A 68 -1.83 -0.92 -2.23
CA MET A 68 -2.21 -0.02 -3.30
C MET A 68 -2.99 -0.75 -4.39
N SER A 69 -2.58 -1.98 -4.71
CA SER A 69 -3.25 -2.77 -5.73
C SER A 69 -4.67 -3.14 -5.33
N GLN A 70 -4.98 -3.08 -4.05
CA GLN A 70 -6.30 -3.37 -3.53
C GLN A 70 -7.14 -2.11 -3.34
N GLY A 71 -6.66 -0.99 -3.86
CA GLY A 71 -7.45 0.25 -3.92
C GLY A 71 -7.16 1.27 -2.84
N ALA A 72 -6.17 1.04 -1.99
CA ALA A 72 -5.83 2.01 -0.95
C ALA A 72 -5.18 3.25 -1.54
N GLU A 73 -5.50 4.40 -0.97
CA GLU A 73 -4.86 5.66 -1.30
C GLU A 73 -3.74 5.90 -0.30
N LEU A 74 -2.52 6.01 -0.79
CA LEU A 74 -1.36 6.25 0.08
C LEU A 74 -1.00 7.72 0.07
N VAL A 75 -0.81 8.30 1.25
CA VAL A 75 -0.54 9.72 1.43
C VAL A 75 0.79 9.91 2.14
N ALA A 76 1.64 10.76 1.59
CA ALA A 76 2.93 11.09 2.18
C ALA A 76 3.20 12.58 2.07
N SER A 77 4.05 13.11 2.96
CA SER A 77 4.37 14.53 2.94
C SER A 77 5.80 14.81 2.50
N ASP A 78 6.73 13.86 2.69
CA ASP A 78 8.13 14.09 2.33
C ASP A 78 8.39 13.73 0.86
N VAL A 79 9.42 14.35 0.31
CA VAL A 79 9.74 14.18 -1.12
C VAL A 79 10.12 12.74 -1.44
N TYR A 80 10.92 12.11 -0.59
CA TYR A 80 11.38 10.75 -0.83
C TYR A 80 10.21 9.77 -0.90
N THR A 81 9.32 9.83 0.08
CA THR A 81 8.19 8.90 0.11
C THR A 81 7.22 9.14 -1.04
N LYS A 82 6.99 10.42 -1.39
CA LYS A 82 6.16 10.75 -2.54
C LYS A 82 6.74 10.18 -3.83
N TYR A 83 8.04 10.26 -3.99
CA TYR A 83 8.71 9.71 -5.16
C TYR A 83 8.56 8.20 -5.20
N LEU A 84 8.76 7.54 -4.07
CA LEU A 84 8.60 6.09 -3.95
C LEU A 84 7.19 5.66 -4.34
N LEU A 85 6.17 6.34 -3.82
CA LEU A 85 4.78 6.00 -4.13
C LEU A 85 4.48 6.19 -5.60
N ARG A 86 5.04 7.20 -6.22
CA ARG A 86 4.87 7.43 -7.66
C ARG A 86 5.45 6.27 -8.46
N ASN A 87 6.61 5.79 -8.07
CA ASN A 87 7.23 4.65 -8.74
C ASN A 87 6.41 3.38 -8.58
N LEU A 88 5.89 3.14 -7.39
CA LEU A 88 5.06 1.96 -7.15
C LEU A 88 3.80 1.98 -8.01
N ARG A 89 3.19 3.16 -8.17
CA ARG A 89 2.01 3.29 -9.02
C ARG A 89 2.34 3.00 -10.48
N SER A 90 3.47 3.51 -10.95
CA SER A 90 3.91 3.27 -12.31
C SER A 90 4.19 1.80 -12.57
N GLU A 91 4.86 1.14 -11.64
CA GLU A 91 5.16 -0.28 -11.77
C GLU A 91 3.88 -1.11 -11.79
N SER A 92 2.93 -0.77 -10.93
CA SER A 92 1.67 -1.47 -10.87
C SER A 92 0.91 -1.36 -12.20
N LYS A 93 0.85 -0.16 -12.76
CA LYS A 93 0.20 0.05 -14.05
C LYS A 93 0.93 -0.68 -15.17
N ARG A 94 2.26 -0.63 -15.15
CA ARG A 94 3.06 -1.27 -16.18
C ARG A 94 2.88 -2.78 -16.15
N THR A 95 2.88 -3.36 -14.97
CA THR A 95 2.68 -4.79 -14.82
C THR A 95 1.31 -5.20 -15.32
N ARG A 96 0.30 -4.41 -15.00
CA ARG A 96 -1.05 -4.70 -15.43
C ARG A 96 -1.19 -4.65 -16.95
N MET A 97 -0.59 -3.65 -17.57
CA MET A 97 -0.60 -3.52 -19.02
C MET A 97 0.15 -4.66 -19.69
N LYS A 98 1.29 -5.01 -19.13
CA LYS A 98 2.10 -6.10 -19.65
C LYS A 98 1.36 -7.41 -19.63
N ARG A 99 0.66 -7.68 -18.54
CA ARG A 99 -0.13 -8.90 -18.41
C ARG A 99 -1.24 -8.94 -19.45
N ARG A 100 -1.88 -7.80 -19.71
CA ARG A 100 -2.92 -7.71 -20.70
C ARG A 100 -2.36 -7.96 -22.10
N GLN A 101 -1.19 -7.43 -22.38
CA GLN A 101 -0.56 -7.65 -23.68
C GLN A 101 -0.21 -9.11 -23.87
N ASP A 102 0.28 -9.77 -22.85
CA ASP A 102 0.59 -11.17 -22.94
C ASP A 102 -0.66 -11.98 -23.25
N GLY A 103 -1.76 -11.63 -22.59
CA GLY A 103 -3.02 -12.29 -22.84
C GLY A 103 -3.52 -12.07 -24.24
N GLY A 104 -3.31 -10.86 -24.77
CA GLY A 104 -3.72 -10.53 -26.11
C GLY A 104 -2.78 -11.09 -27.18
N GLY A 105 -1.52 -11.23 -26.84
CA GLY A 105 -0.52 -11.61 -27.79
C GLY A 105 -0.33 -13.10 -27.96
N ASN A 106 -0.79 -13.89 -27.02
CA ASN A 106 -0.48 -15.30 -27.05
C ASN A 106 -1.19 -16.06 -28.18
N HIS A 107 -2.10 -15.44 -28.84
CA HIS A 107 -2.74 -16.04 -30.00
C HIS A 107 -1.94 -15.78 -31.26
N GLY A 108 -0.96 -14.98 -31.12
CA GLY A 108 -0.06 -14.73 -32.21
C GLY A 108 0.92 -15.84 -32.34
#